data_b99c8918b09cf2a5f423e9347277a1f2
#
_entry.id   b99c8918b09cf2a5f423e9347277a1f2
#
_cell.length_a   1.000
_cell.length_b   1.000
_cell.length_c   1.000
_cell.angle_alpha   90.00
_cell.angle_beta   90.00
_cell.angle_gamma   90.00
#
_symmetry.space_group_name_H-M   'P 1'
#
loop_
_entity.id
_entity.type
_entity.pdbx_description
1 polymer ?
#
loop_
_entity_poly.entity_id
_entity_poly.type
_entity_poly.pdbx_seq_one_letter_code
_entity_poly.pdbx_strand_id
1 'polypeptide(L)'
;MCRFFHRPPDKPYGSIRHYDDQALARLQFIRTAQWLGFSLDEIGGLLTLQDGTHCDEARVLGEQKLASVRQKISSLQRIERALDGLVQACCTAQGDVKCPLITSLYEGVEENTA
;
A
#
# COMPACT_ATOMS: atom_id res chain seq x y z
N MET A 1 12.23 -17.78 3.32
CA MET A 1 12.90 -17.38 3.98
C MET A 1 12.64 -16.14 4.49
N CYS A 2 12.49 -15.86 5.48
CA CYS A 2 12.16 -14.72 6.03
C CYS A 2 13.28 -13.87 6.18
N ARG A 3 13.98 -13.40 5.45
CA ARG A 3 14.95 -12.66 5.60
C ARG A 3 14.71 -11.32 5.47
N PHE A 4 14.98 -10.43 5.94
CA PHE A 4 14.63 -9.24 5.98
C PHE A 4 15.55 -8.43 5.75
N PHE A 5 16.03 -7.83 5.51
CA PHE A 5 16.86 -7.14 5.25
C PHE A 5 17.01 -5.95 5.46
N HIS A 6 17.08 -5.28 5.55
CA HIS A 6 17.21 -4.17 5.54
C HIS A 6 17.33 -3.50 6.55
N ARG A 7 17.81 -2.77 6.88
CA ARG A 7 17.93 -2.14 7.80
C ARG A 7 18.19 -0.87 7.67
N PRO A 8 17.87 -0.29 8.19
CA PRO A 8 17.87 0.99 8.12
C PRO A 8 19.13 1.50 8.42
N PRO A 9 19.38 2.49 8.15
CA PRO A 9 20.53 3.04 8.34
C PRO A 9 20.76 3.40 9.62
N ASP A 10 21.32 3.78 10.08
CA ASP A 10 21.49 4.03 11.25
C ASP A 10 21.44 5.18 11.69
N LYS A 11 21.53 5.67 12.30
CA LYS A 11 21.34 6.66 12.90
C LYS A 11 22.23 7.48 13.14
N PRO A 12 22.14 8.17 13.16
CA PRO A 12 22.79 9.14 13.23
C PRO A 12 23.34 9.54 14.40
N TYR A 13 23.42 10.26 14.82
CA TYR A 13 23.86 10.68 15.83
C TYR A 13 23.41 10.38 16.83
N GLY A 14 23.34 10.11 17.01
CA GLY A 14 22.93 9.93 17.93
C GLY A 14 22.85 10.21 19.04
N SER A 15 22.81 10.23 19.48
CA SER A 15 22.64 10.50 20.49
C SER A 15 22.40 10.95 21.40
N ILE A 16 22.21 11.27 21.52
CA ILE A 16 22.01 11.91 22.33
C ILE A 16 21.23 11.73 23.18
N ARG A 17 20.84 11.60 23.47
CA ARG A 17 20.16 11.61 24.20
C ARG A 17 19.62 10.79 24.83
N HIS A 18 18.96 10.82 25.32
CA HIS A 18 18.33 10.10 26.05
C HIS A 18 17.37 9.33 25.56
N TYR A 19 16.88 9.20 24.56
CA TYR A 19 15.98 8.41 24.14
C TYR A 19 16.53 7.21 24.11
N ASP A 20 16.01 6.16 24.54
CA ASP A 20 16.51 4.98 24.50
C ASP A 20 16.60 4.42 23.13
N ASP A 21 17.49 3.62 22.81
CA ASP A 21 17.62 2.98 21.54
C ASP A 21 16.46 2.13 21.22
N GLN A 22 15.84 1.52 22.22
CA GLN A 22 14.70 0.73 21.99
C GLN A 22 13.55 1.54 21.55
N ALA A 23 13.35 2.72 22.07
CA ALA A 23 12.26 3.59 21.68
C ALA A 23 12.43 4.04 20.25
N LEU A 24 13.65 4.34 19.85
CA LEU A 24 13.90 4.74 18.48
C LEU A 24 13.69 3.58 17.53
N ALA A 25 14.13 2.41 17.92
CA ALA A 25 13.95 1.25 17.07
C ALA A 25 12.48 0.93 16.87
N ARG A 26 11.69 1.10 17.93
CA ARG A 26 10.28 0.82 17.81
C ARG A 26 9.59 1.84 16.91
N LEU A 27 10.00 3.09 17.02
CA LEU A 27 9.42 4.10 16.17
C LEU A 27 9.74 3.81 14.71
N GLN A 28 10.96 3.41 14.43
CA GLN A 28 11.35 3.06 13.09
C GLN A 28 10.53 1.88 12.59
N PHE A 29 10.33 0.89 13.43
CA PHE A 29 9.53 -0.28 13.08
C PHE A 29 8.12 0.16 12.67
N ILE A 30 7.50 1.01 13.47
CA ILE A 30 6.16 1.46 13.20
C ILE A 30 6.10 2.23 11.90
N ARG A 31 7.05 3.11 11.67
CA ARG A 31 7.03 3.89 10.47
C ARG A 31 7.22 3.04 9.24
N THR A 32 8.12 2.07 9.30
CA THR A 32 8.33 1.20 8.16
C THR A 32 7.11 0.36 7.88
N ALA A 33 6.46 -0.14 8.94
CA ALA A 33 5.27 -0.95 8.75
C ALA A 33 4.16 -0.13 8.14
N GLN A 34 4.03 1.13 8.55
CA GLN A 34 3.03 2.00 7.96
C GLN A 34 3.31 2.25 6.49
N TRP A 35 4.57 2.42 6.17
CA TRP A 35 4.92 2.63 4.77
C TRP A 35 4.56 1.42 3.93
N LEU A 36 4.66 0.23 4.49
CA LEU A 36 4.29 -0.97 3.77
C LEU A 36 2.78 -1.17 3.69
N GLY A 37 2.03 -0.32 4.35
CA GLY A 37 0.58 -0.40 4.24
C GLY A 37 -0.13 -1.08 5.39
N PHE A 38 0.58 -1.42 6.46
CA PHE A 38 -0.08 -2.04 7.59
C PHE A 38 -0.83 -0.99 8.38
N SER A 39 -2.02 -1.34 8.85
CA SER A 39 -2.80 -0.44 9.67
C SER A 39 -2.24 -0.45 11.08
N LEU A 40 -2.67 0.48 11.89
CA LEU A 40 -2.19 0.52 13.26
C LEU A 40 -2.54 -0.74 14.04
N ASP A 41 -3.71 -1.29 13.80
CA ASP A 41 -4.07 -2.53 14.44
C ASP A 41 -3.15 -3.65 13.99
N GLU A 42 -2.84 -3.69 12.73
CA GLU A 42 -1.95 -4.72 12.21
C GLU A 42 -0.55 -4.55 12.76
N ILE A 43 -0.13 -3.32 12.91
CA ILE A 43 1.18 -3.07 13.45
C ILE A 43 1.24 -3.52 14.90
N GLY A 44 0.13 -3.36 15.63
CA GLY A 44 0.09 -3.87 16.98
C GLY A 44 0.36 -5.36 17.02
N GLY A 45 -0.22 -6.09 16.08
CA GLY A 45 0.04 -7.52 16.01
C GLY A 45 1.49 -7.83 15.66
N LEU A 46 2.06 -7.04 14.75
CA LEU A 46 3.45 -7.26 14.40
C LEU A 46 4.37 -6.96 15.57
N LEU A 47 4.01 -5.99 16.39
CA LEU A 47 4.86 -5.66 17.52
C LEU A 47 4.94 -6.79 18.54
N THR A 48 3.93 -7.62 18.62
CA THR A 48 4.02 -8.73 19.54
C THR A 48 5.01 -9.76 19.07
N LEU A 49 5.47 -9.67 17.83
CA LEU A 49 6.42 -10.62 17.29
C LEU A 49 7.79 -9.98 17.10
N GLN A 50 7.99 -8.84 17.75
CA GLN A 50 9.19 -8.07 17.45
C GLN A 50 10.47 -8.71 17.95
N ASP A 51 10.39 -9.73 18.78
CA ASP A 51 11.60 -10.37 19.25
C ASP A 51 12.25 -11.20 18.13
N GLY A 52 11.59 -11.32 17.01
CA GLY A 52 12.21 -12.00 15.88
C GLY A 52 12.18 -13.52 15.95
N THR A 53 11.48 -14.08 16.92
CA THR A 53 11.48 -15.53 17.04
C THR A 53 10.23 -16.16 16.46
N HIS A 54 9.32 -15.35 15.92
CA HIS A 54 8.07 -15.88 15.40
C HIS A 54 7.95 -15.64 13.92
N CYS A 55 8.95 -16.11 13.18
CA CYS A 55 8.98 -15.83 11.74
C CYS A 55 7.79 -16.39 11.02
N ASP A 56 7.30 -17.55 11.43
CA ASP A 56 6.15 -18.13 10.74
C ASP A 56 4.91 -17.28 10.93
N GLU A 57 4.71 -16.74 12.11
CA GLU A 57 3.56 -15.91 12.35
C GLU A 57 3.69 -14.58 11.63
N ALA A 58 4.89 -14.03 11.62
CA ALA A 58 5.11 -12.80 10.92
C ALA A 58 4.89 -13.00 9.42
N ARG A 59 5.30 -14.14 8.90
CA ARG A 59 5.12 -14.42 7.49
C ARG A 59 3.65 -14.48 7.13
N VAL A 60 2.83 -15.06 7.99
CA VAL A 60 1.41 -15.14 7.69
C VAL A 60 0.82 -13.73 7.60
N LEU A 61 1.20 -12.85 8.51
CA LEU A 61 0.70 -11.49 8.45
C LEU A 61 1.17 -10.78 7.18
N GLY A 62 2.41 -11.04 6.81
CA GLY A 62 2.94 -10.47 5.60
C GLY A 62 2.23 -10.99 4.36
N GLU A 63 1.92 -12.28 4.37
CA GLU A 63 1.24 -12.87 3.22
C GLU A 63 -0.17 -12.32 3.08
N GLN A 64 -0.83 -12.08 4.19
CA GLN A 64 -2.15 -11.50 4.14
C GLN A 64 -2.10 -10.08 3.58
N LYS A 65 -1.11 -9.31 3.99
CA LYS A 65 -0.96 -7.97 3.48
C LYS A 65 -0.62 -8.00 1.99
N LEU A 66 0.23 -8.93 1.60
CA LEU A 66 0.61 -9.06 0.21
C LEU A 66 -0.60 -9.37 -0.66
N ALA A 67 -1.45 -10.27 -0.19
CA ALA A 67 -2.65 -10.61 -0.96
C ALA A 67 -3.55 -9.39 -1.11
N SER A 68 -3.67 -8.60 -0.05
CA SER A 68 -4.48 -7.41 -0.10
C SER A 68 -3.92 -6.40 -1.09
N VAL A 69 -2.60 -6.24 -1.09
CA VAL A 69 -1.96 -5.33 -2.01
C VAL A 69 -2.16 -5.79 -3.45
N ARG A 70 -2.04 -7.08 -3.68
CA ARG A 70 -2.23 -7.60 -5.03
C ARG A 70 -3.63 -7.37 -5.53
N GLN A 71 -4.60 -7.46 -4.63
CA GLN A 71 -5.95 -7.17 -5.03
C GLN A 71 -6.11 -5.71 -5.38
N LYS A 72 -5.47 -4.83 -4.66
CA LYS A 72 -5.55 -3.41 -4.97
C LYS A 72 -4.89 -3.10 -6.28
N ILE A 73 -3.78 -3.75 -6.58
CA ILE A 73 -3.13 -3.55 -7.85
C ILE A 73 -4.05 -3.97 -8.98
N SER A 74 -4.70 -5.10 -8.81
CA SER A 74 -5.62 -5.58 -9.83
C SER A 74 -6.77 -4.62 -10.04
N SER A 75 -7.31 -4.08 -8.95
CA SER A 75 -8.39 -3.11 -9.05
C SER A 75 -7.92 -1.85 -9.74
N LEU A 76 -6.73 -1.39 -9.39
CA LEU A 76 -6.21 -0.19 -10.00
C LEU A 76 -5.96 -0.39 -11.48
N GLN A 77 -5.55 -1.58 -11.86
CA GLN A 77 -5.35 -1.87 -13.28
C GLN A 77 -6.65 -1.83 -14.03
N ARG A 78 -7.73 -2.27 -13.40
CA ARG A 78 -9.01 -2.20 -14.06
C ARG A 78 -9.46 -0.76 -14.20
N ILE A 79 -9.25 0.05 -13.18
CA ILE A 79 -9.58 1.45 -13.25
C ILE A 79 -8.76 2.13 -14.34
N GLU A 80 -7.49 1.77 -14.39
CA GLU A 80 -6.62 2.34 -15.38
C GLU A 80 -7.11 2.03 -16.79
N ARG A 81 -7.50 0.80 -17.03
CA ARG A 81 -7.98 0.45 -18.34
C ARG A 81 -9.27 1.16 -18.68
N ALA A 82 -10.15 1.28 -17.69
CA ALA A 82 -11.39 1.98 -17.93
C ALA A 82 -11.16 3.43 -18.27
N LEU A 83 -10.28 4.08 -17.52
CA LEU A 83 -9.97 5.47 -17.77
C LEU A 83 -9.29 5.65 -19.12
N ASP A 84 -8.37 4.75 -19.40
CA ASP A 84 -7.67 4.82 -20.65
C ASP A 84 -8.63 4.73 -21.83
N GLY A 85 -9.59 3.84 -21.73
CA GLY A 85 -10.60 3.71 -22.78
C GLY A 85 -11.42 4.96 -22.95
N LEU A 86 -11.79 5.59 -21.81
CA LEU A 86 -12.58 6.79 -21.88
C LEU A 86 -11.78 7.97 -22.46
N VAL A 87 -10.52 8.05 -22.09
CA VAL A 87 -9.68 9.10 -22.60
C VAL A 87 -9.50 8.92 -24.11
N GLN A 88 -9.31 7.68 -24.53
CA GLN A 88 -9.15 7.42 -25.95
C GLN A 88 -10.40 7.79 -26.73
N ALA A 89 -11.55 7.49 -26.16
CA ALA A 89 -12.79 7.85 -26.81
C ALA A 89 -12.89 9.36 -26.93
N CYS A 90 -12.45 10.10 -25.93
CA CYS A 90 -12.48 11.53 -26.01
C CYS A 90 -11.53 12.05 -27.06
N CYS A 91 -10.40 11.41 -27.20
CA CYS A 91 -9.44 11.84 -28.18
C CYS A 91 -9.98 11.71 -29.58
N THR A 92 -10.82 10.75 -29.83
CA THR A 92 -11.32 10.53 -31.17
C THR A 92 -12.63 11.25 -31.40
N ALA A 93 -13.22 11.82 -30.35
CA ALA A 93 -14.47 12.52 -30.55
C ALA A 93 -14.21 13.86 -31.18
N GLN A 94 -15.12 14.33 -31.96
CA GLN A 94 -14.95 15.52 -32.56
C GLN A 94 -16.08 16.37 -32.58
N GLY A 95 -15.95 17.54 -32.52
CA GLY A 95 -16.98 18.45 -32.69
C GLY A 95 -18.02 18.44 -31.69
N ASP A 96 -19.25 18.41 -32.14
CA ASP A 96 -20.32 18.50 -31.29
C ASP A 96 -20.67 17.30 -30.61
N VAL A 97 -19.96 16.26 -30.64
CA VAL A 97 -20.33 15.07 -29.97
C VAL A 97 -20.17 15.27 -28.52
N LYS A 98 -21.06 14.70 -27.74
CA LYS A 98 -20.95 14.79 -26.35
C LYS A 98 -19.71 14.11 -25.91
N CYS A 99 -19.04 14.60 -24.90
CA CYS A 99 -17.79 14.04 -24.40
C CYS A 99 -18.05 12.64 -23.83
N PRO A 100 -17.42 11.62 -24.36
CA PRO A 100 -17.66 10.27 -23.88
C PRO A 100 -17.31 10.08 -22.41
N LEU A 101 -16.28 10.74 -21.94
CA LEU A 101 -15.92 10.62 -20.55
C LEU A 101 -17.02 11.18 -19.65
N ILE A 102 -17.48 12.36 -19.95
CA ILE A 102 -18.51 13.00 -19.14
C ILE A 102 -19.81 12.21 -19.24
N THR A 103 -20.14 11.75 -20.42
CA THR A 103 -21.35 10.99 -20.61
C THR A 103 -21.32 9.70 -19.78
N SER A 104 -20.17 9.04 -19.77
CA SER A 104 -20.05 7.82 -19.01
C SER A 104 -20.21 8.06 -17.53
N LEU A 105 -19.72 9.18 -17.04
CA LEU A 105 -19.86 9.48 -15.63
C LEU A 105 -21.32 9.69 -15.25
N TYR A 106 -22.10 10.28 -16.13
CA TYR A 106 -23.49 10.45 -15.86
C TYR A 106 -24.26 9.14 -15.95
N GLU A 107 -23.83 8.25 -16.81
CA GLU A 107 -24.53 7.00 -16.96
C GLU A 107 -24.16 5.97 -15.93
N GLY A 108 -23.07 6.20 -15.23
CA GLY A 108 -22.73 5.27 -14.21
C GLY A 108 -22.05 4.08 -14.77
N VAL A 109 -20.82 4.17 -14.99
CA VAL A 109 -20.15 3.08 -15.42
C VAL A 109 -20.21 2.01 -14.49
N GLU A 110 -20.32 0.89 -14.81
CA GLU A 110 -20.46 -0.15 -14.02
C GLU A 110 -19.31 -0.52 -13.40
N GLU A 111 -19.06 -0.50 -12.60
CA GLU A 111 -17.98 -0.76 -11.92
C GLU A 111 -17.79 -1.94 -11.56
N ASN A 112 -17.95 -2.59 -11.50
CA ASN A 112 -17.84 -3.59 -11.17
C ASN A 112 -17.06 -4.07 -10.54
N THR A 113 -16.91 -4.00 -10.18
CA THR A 113 -16.33 -4.24 -9.46
C THR A 113 -15.85 -5.23 -9.18
N ALA A 114 -15.82 -5.59 -9.07
CA ALA A 114 -15.52 -6.38 -8.63
C ALA A 114 -14.91 -6.87 -8.57
#